data_3836bb87ba3fb4448cc31e54b5d78a7a
#
_entry.id   3836bb87ba3fb4448cc31e54b5d78a7a
#
_cell.length_a   1.000
_cell.length_b   1.000
_cell.length_c   1.000
_cell.angle_alpha   90.00
_cell.angle_beta   90.00
_cell.angle_gamma   90.00
#
_symmetry.space_group_name_H-M   'P 1'
#
loop_
_entity.id
_entity.type
_entity.pdbx_description
1 polymer ?
#
loop_
_entity_poly.entity_id
_entity_poly.type
_entity_poly.pdbx_seq_one_letter_code
_entity_poly.pdbx_strand_id
1 'polypeptide(L)'
;GCDNFATRYLINDICVKWGKVYVYGAIRAFEGQVSVFNYRGGPDYRHFFPDETEMLSMPHPPKGVLGVTPGIIGCAEAAEVLKIIGEYGEVLSGKLWTINVKTMETHLISF
;
A
#
# COMPACT_ATOMS: atom_id res chain seq x y z
N GLY A 1 -5.77 -4.01 5.39
CA GLY A 1 -6.01 -3.54 6.71
C GLY A 1 -5.17 -4.17 7.79
N CYS A 2 -3.84 -4.05 7.71
CA CYS A 2 -2.94 -4.53 8.77
C CYS A 2 -2.03 -3.39 9.23
N ASP A 3 -1.52 -3.51 10.46
CA ASP A 3 -0.77 -2.46 11.12
C ASP A 3 0.69 -2.84 11.45
N ASN A 4 1.19 -3.93 10.86
CA ASN A 4 2.56 -4.35 11.11
C ASN A 4 3.23 -4.87 9.84
N PHE A 5 4.56 -4.78 9.81
CA PHE A 5 5.35 -5.17 8.65
C PHE A 5 5.34 -6.68 8.41
N ALA A 6 5.36 -7.48 9.46
CA ALA A 6 5.35 -8.94 9.33
C ALA A 6 4.12 -9.41 8.54
N THR A 7 2.94 -8.90 8.87
CA THR A 7 1.71 -9.23 8.17
C THR A 7 1.73 -8.76 6.72
N ARG A 8 2.30 -7.59 6.43
CA ARG A 8 2.43 -7.08 5.06
C ARG A 8 3.26 -7.99 4.19
N TYR A 9 4.41 -8.46 4.69
CA TYR A 9 5.25 -9.42 3.97
C TYR A 9 4.57 -10.77 3.79
N LEU A 10 3.86 -11.25 4.80
CA LEU A 10 3.10 -12.49 4.70
C LEU A 10 2.01 -12.41 3.63
N ILE A 11 1.23 -11.34 3.61
CA ILE A 11 0.19 -11.12 2.60
C ILE A 11 0.83 -11.09 1.21
N ASN A 12 1.93 -10.36 1.06
CA ASN A 12 2.64 -10.28 -0.21
C ASN A 12 3.07 -11.67 -0.70
N ASP A 13 3.71 -12.45 0.17
CA ASP A 13 4.23 -13.76 -0.21
C ASP A 13 3.11 -14.74 -0.60
N ILE A 14 1.98 -14.69 0.11
CA ILE A 14 0.82 -15.52 -0.21
C ILE A 14 0.20 -15.08 -1.54
N CYS A 15 0.08 -13.78 -1.78
CA CYS A 15 -0.44 -13.25 -3.04
C CYS A 15 0.43 -13.65 -4.23
N VAL A 16 1.75 -13.57 -4.09
CA VAL A 16 2.68 -14.00 -5.12
C VAL A 16 2.54 -15.50 -5.38
N LYS A 17 2.51 -16.30 -4.31
CA LYS A 17 2.38 -17.76 -4.43
C LYS A 17 1.11 -18.19 -5.17
N TRP A 18 0.00 -17.52 -4.91
CA TRP A 18 -1.31 -17.88 -5.45
C TRP A 18 -1.73 -17.03 -6.65
N GLY A 19 -0.83 -16.21 -7.17
CA GLY A 19 -1.12 -15.35 -8.33
C GLY A 19 -2.22 -14.33 -8.09
N LYS A 20 -2.31 -13.80 -6.89
CA LYS A 20 -3.32 -12.81 -6.51
C LYS A 20 -2.77 -11.40 -6.53
N VAL A 21 -3.60 -10.44 -6.90
CA VAL A 21 -3.28 -9.02 -6.81
C VAL A 21 -3.36 -8.58 -5.35
N TYR A 22 -2.40 -7.78 -4.92
CA TYR A 22 -2.37 -7.20 -3.59
C TYR A 22 -2.62 -5.69 -3.70
N VAL A 23 -3.83 -5.26 -3.34
CA VAL A 23 -4.12 -3.83 -3.22
C VAL A 23 -3.66 -3.38 -1.84
N TYR A 24 -2.57 -2.62 -1.82
CA TYR A 24 -1.85 -2.24 -0.62
C TYR A 24 -2.23 -0.84 -0.16
N GLY A 25 -2.52 -0.69 1.13
CA GLY A 25 -2.70 0.59 1.78
C GLY A 25 -2.09 0.56 3.17
N ALA A 26 -1.40 1.63 3.53
CA ALA A 26 -0.80 1.78 4.85
C ALA A 26 -0.97 3.21 5.34
N ILE A 27 -1.11 3.37 6.65
CA ILE A 27 -1.26 4.68 7.28
C ILE A 27 -0.32 4.79 8.47
N ARG A 28 0.10 6.03 8.74
CA ARG A 28 0.87 6.40 9.93
C ARG A 28 0.52 7.85 10.27
N ALA A 29 -0.22 8.06 11.36
CA ALA A 29 -0.67 9.38 11.80
C ALA A 29 -1.41 10.14 10.68
N PHE A 30 -0.79 11.15 10.10
CA PHE A 30 -1.36 11.99 9.04
C PHE A 30 -0.97 11.51 7.64
N GLU A 31 -0.16 10.47 7.53
CA GLU A 31 0.38 10.01 6.26
C GLU A 31 -0.23 8.69 5.85
N GLY A 32 -0.42 8.53 4.55
CA GLY A 32 -0.90 7.29 3.97
C GLY A 32 -0.27 7.00 2.63
N GLN A 33 -0.30 5.74 2.25
CA GLN A 33 0.23 5.31 0.97
C GLN A 33 -0.62 4.18 0.39
N VAL A 34 -0.70 4.15 -0.92
CA VAL A 34 -1.46 3.14 -1.68
C VAL A 34 -0.64 2.69 -2.87
N SER A 35 -0.67 1.40 -3.15
CA SER A 35 -0.09 0.80 -4.34
C SER A 35 -0.85 -0.46 -4.71
N VAL A 36 -0.57 -0.99 -5.89
CA VAL A 36 -1.09 -2.29 -6.32
C VAL A 36 0.10 -3.18 -6.67
N PHE A 37 0.21 -4.28 -5.96
CA PHE A 37 1.32 -5.21 -6.12
C PHE A 37 0.88 -6.50 -6.81
N ASN A 38 1.82 -7.12 -7.51
CA ASN A 38 1.62 -8.38 -8.22
C ASN A 38 0.47 -8.33 -9.24
N TYR A 39 0.34 -7.20 -9.93
CA TYR A 39 -0.67 -7.00 -10.95
C TYR A 39 -0.07 -7.25 -12.33
N ARG A 40 -0.60 -8.25 -13.05
CA ARG A 40 -0.16 -8.61 -14.42
C ARG A 40 1.36 -8.73 -14.55
N GLY A 41 1.99 -9.45 -13.62
CA GLY A 41 3.44 -9.62 -13.61
C GLY A 41 4.22 -8.40 -13.12
N GLY A 42 3.55 -7.40 -12.60
CA GLY A 42 4.19 -6.20 -12.05
C GLY A 42 4.92 -6.45 -10.73
N PRO A 43 5.57 -5.40 -10.19
CA PRO A 43 6.34 -5.53 -8.97
C PRO A 43 5.47 -5.87 -7.76
N ASP A 44 6.09 -6.47 -6.74
CA ASP A 44 5.45 -6.82 -5.49
C ASP A 44 5.93 -5.91 -4.34
N TYR A 45 5.43 -6.16 -3.14
CA TYR A 45 5.79 -5.37 -1.96
C TYR A 45 7.30 -5.45 -1.66
N ARG A 46 7.92 -6.61 -1.85
CA ARG A 46 9.36 -6.79 -1.63
C ARG A 46 10.21 -6.03 -2.64
N HIS A 47 9.68 -5.74 -3.81
CA HIS A 47 10.37 -4.93 -4.80
C HIS A 47 10.58 -3.50 -4.29
N PHE A 48 9.57 -2.94 -3.63
CA PHE A 48 9.64 -1.59 -3.07
C PHE A 48 10.32 -1.57 -1.69
N PHE A 49 10.05 -2.58 -0.86
CA PHE A 49 10.62 -2.72 0.49
C PHE A 49 11.43 -4.01 0.59
N PRO A 50 12.64 -4.07 -0.03
CA PRO A 50 13.39 -5.33 -0.17
C PRO A 50 14.01 -5.83 1.13
N ASP A 51 14.28 -4.97 2.10
CA ASP A 51 14.93 -5.37 3.35
C ASP A 51 13.92 -5.66 4.45
N GLU A 52 13.41 -6.90 4.47
CA GLU A 52 12.46 -7.37 5.48
C GLU A 52 13.04 -7.26 6.90
N THR A 53 14.31 -7.62 7.07
CA THR A 53 14.96 -7.59 8.38
C THR A 53 14.99 -6.17 8.95
N GLU A 54 15.37 -5.19 8.12
CA GLU A 54 15.37 -3.79 8.51
C GLU A 54 13.96 -3.31 8.87
N MET A 55 12.96 -3.64 8.03
CA MET A 55 11.58 -3.23 8.27
C MET A 55 11.00 -3.83 9.56
N LEU A 56 11.28 -5.11 9.82
CA LEU A 56 10.82 -5.78 11.03
C LEU A 56 11.50 -5.26 12.31
N SER A 57 12.70 -4.70 12.19
CA SER A 57 13.44 -4.13 13.33
C SER A 57 13.02 -2.70 13.66
N MET A 58 12.25 -2.04 12.82
CA MET A 58 11.80 -0.68 13.06
C MET A 58 10.81 -0.61 14.23
N PRO A 59 10.90 0.43 15.09
CA PRO A 59 9.93 0.62 16.15
C PRO A 59 8.51 0.77 15.59
N HIS A 60 7.55 0.23 16.31
CA HIS A 60 6.15 0.48 15.97
C HIS A 60 5.84 1.97 16.07
N PRO A 61 5.13 2.56 15.10
CA PRO A 61 4.70 3.94 15.21
C PRO A 61 3.72 4.10 16.37
N PRO A 62 3.60 5.31 16.95
CA PRO A 62 2.60 5.58 17.97
C PRO A 62 1.21 5.16 17.47
N LYS A 63 0.46 4.50 18.35
CA LYS A 63 -0.93 4.14 18.08
C LYS A 63 -1.77 5.39 18.18
N GLY A 64 -2.52 5.67 17.17
CA GLY A 64 -3.37 6.83 17.09
C GLY A 64 -3.21 7.47 15.73
N VAL A 65 -4.30 7.51 15.01
CA VAL A 65 -4.36 8.11 13.68
C VAL A 65 -5.55 9.05 13.64
N LEU A 66 -5.40 10.11 12.85
CA LEU A 66 -6.55 10.94 12.53
C LEU A 66 -7.54 10.11 11.73
N GLY A 67 -8.80 10.07 12.15
CA GLY A 67 -9.81 9.18 11.55
C GLY A 67 -10.03 9.38 10.06
N VAL A 68 -9.75 10.56 9.51
CA VAL A 68 -9.87 10.81 8.07
C VAL A 68 -8.77 10.13 7.26
N THR A 69 -7.60 9.85 7.86
CA THR A 69 -6.48 9.21 7.14
C THR A 69 -6.86 7.80 6.64
N PRO A 70 -7.35 6.88 7.48
CA PRO A 70 -7.81 5.58 6.97
C PRO A 70 -8.99 5.71 6.02
N GLY A 71 -9.85 6.72 6.19
CA GLY A 71 -10.95 6.98 5.27
C GLY A 71 -10.48 7.29 3.86
N ILE A 72 -9.51 8.19 3.72
CA ILE A 72 -8.92 8.56 2.42
C ILE A 72 -8.21 7.36 1.80
N ILE A 73 -7.39 6.65 2.58
CA ILE A 73 -6.63 5.52 2.08
C ILE A 73 -7.56 4.36 1.70
N GLY A 74 -8.56 4.06 2.51
CA GLY A 74 -9.54 3.02 2.20
C GLY A 74 -10.32 3.32 0.92
N CYS A 75 -10.72 4.56 0.70
CA CYS A 75 -11.37 4.97 -0.55
C CYS A 75 -10.44 4.86 -1.74
N ALA A 76 -9.17 5.22 -1.58
CA ALA A 76 -8.17 5.07 -2.64
C ALA A 76 -7.92 3.60 -2.98
N GLU A 77 -7.83 2.73 -1.97
CA GLU A 77 -7.74 1.28 -2.20
C GLU A 77 -8.96 0.76 -2.95
N ALA A 78 -10.15 1.16 -2.55
CA ALA A 78 -11.39 0.77 -3.23
C ALA A 78 -11.42 1.25 -4.69
N ALA A 79 -10.92 2.46 -4.95
CA ALA A 79 -10.81 3.00 -6.31
C ALA A 79 -9.90 2.11 -7.18
N GLU A 80 -8.79 1.59 -6.61
CA GLU A 80 -7.91 0.68 -7.33
C GLU A 80 -8.59 -0.66 -7.61
N VAL A 81 -9.32 -1.21 -6.64
CA VAL A 81 -10.10 -2.44 -6.83
C VAL A 81 -11.10 -2.29 -7.97
N LEU A 82 -11.81 -1.17 -8.02
CA LEU A 82 -12.79 -0.91 -9.08
C LEU A 82 -12.13 -0.80 -10.45
N LYS A 83 -10.96 -0.18 -10.54
CA LYS A 83 -10.20 -0.12 -11.80
C LYS A 83 -9.79 -1.51 -12.29
N ILE A 84 -9.34 -2.37 -11.37
CA ILE A 84 -8.92 -3.73 -11.70
C ILE A 84 -10.12 -4.56 -12.19
N ILE A 85 -11.23 -4.52 -11.48
CA ILE A 85 -12.43 -5.29 -11.83
C ILE A 85 -13.08 -4.75 -13.10
N GLY A 86 -13.18 -3.42 -13.23
CA GLY A 86 -13.84 -2.76 -14.34
C GLY A 86 -12.96 -2.58 -15.58
N GLU A 87 -11.68 -2.88 -15.48
CA GLU A 87 -10.71 -2.74 -16.59
C GLU A 87 -10.69 -1.34 -17.19
N TYR A 88 -10.57 -0.32 -16.35
CA TYR A 88 -10.47 1.08 -16.78
C TYR A 88 -9.40 1.82 -15.99
N GLY A 89 -8.99 2.98 -16.53
CA GLY A 89 -8.04 3.87 -15.88
C GLY A 89 -6.63 3.29 -15.80
N GLU A 90 -5.82 3.89 -14.96
CA GLU A 90 -4.44 3.46 -14.71
C GLU A 90 -4.31 2.91 -13.30
N VAL A 91 -3.96 1.63 -13.19
CA VAL A 91 -3.72 0.96 -11.91
C VAL A 91 -2.36 1.40 -11.36
N LEU A 92 -2.26 1.55 -10.05
CA LEU A 92 -1.02 1.93 -9.36
C LEU A 92 0.01 0.79 -9.29
N SER A 93 0.18 0.05 -10.38
CA SER A 93 1.23 -0.98 -10.48
C SER A 93 2.56 -0.30 -10.81
N GLY A 94 3.60 -0.63 -10.04
CA GLY A 94 4.91 0.03 -10.20
C GLY A 94 4.94 1.47 -9.71
N LYS A 95 3.92 1.90 -8.97
CA LYS A 95 3.79 3.25 -8.42
C LYS A 95 3.34 3.22 -6.98
N LEU A 96 3.86 4.12 -6.17
CA LEU A 96 3.41 4.35 -4.81
C LEU A 96 2.79 5.75 -4.74
N TRP A 97 1.50 5.82 -4.45
CA TRP A 97 0.81 7.08 -4.20
C TRP A 97 0.84 7.37 -2.71
N THR A 98 1.27 8.58 -2.34
CA THR A 98 1.34 9.00 -0.94
C THR A 98 0.57 10.29 -0.73
N ILE A 99 0.03 10.45 0.47
CA ILE A 99 -0.64 11.67 0.88
C ILE A 99 -0.25 12.02 2.31
N ASN A 100 -0.03 13.30 2.56
CA ASN A 100 0.06 13.87 3.91
C ASN A 100 -1.21 14.67 4.16
N VAL A 101 -2.10 14.17 4.99
CA VAL A 101 -3.43 14.77 5.22
C VAL A 101 -3.32 16.11 5.97
N LYS A 102 -2.21 16.32 6.67
CA LYS A 102 -1.97 17.58 7.40
C LYS A 102 -1.72 18.75 6.45
N THR A 103 -1.09 18.48 5.31
CA THR A 103 -0.74 19.50 4.30
C THR A 103 -1.50 19.32 2.98
N MET A 104 -2.12 18.16 2.79
CA MET A 104 -2.74 17.68 1.55
C MET A 104 -1.75 17.50 0.39
N GLU A 105 -0.45 17.46 0.69
CA GLU A 105 0.56 17.12 -0.33
C GLU A 105 0.45 15.66 -0.74
N THR A 106 0.51 15.42 -2.03
CA THR A 106 0.50 14.08 -2.62
C THR A 106 1.75 13.88 -3.48
N HIS A 107 2.23 12.64 -3.52
CA HIS A 107 3.34 12.25 -4.39
C HIS A 107 3.00 10.95 -5.09
N LEU A 108 3.49 10.80 -6.31
CA LEU A 108 3.38 9.56 -7.08
C LEU A 108 4.81 9.12 -7.43
N ILE A 109 5.27 8.07 -6.74
CA ILE A 109 6.63 7.57 -6.85
C ILE A 109 6.62 6.33 -7.73
N SER A 110 7.37 6.37 -8.82
CA SER A 110 7.53 5.19 -9.70
C SER A 110 8.70 4.32 -9.22
N PHE A 111 8.53 3.01 -9.35
CA PHE A 111 9.57 2.04 -8.97
C PHE A 111 9.56 0.77 -9.84
#